data_a469d738650a48246e7a53b50b75c29a
#
_entry.id   a469d738650a48246e7a53b50b75c29a
#
_cell.length_a   1.000
_cell.length_b   1.000
_cell.length_c   1.000
_cell.angle_alpha   90.00
_cell.angle_beta   90.00
_cell.angle_gamma   90.00
#
_symmetry.space_group_name_H-M   'P 1'
#
loop_
_entity.id
_entity.type
_entity.pdbx_description
1 polymer ?
#
loop_
_entity_poly.entity_id
_entity_poly.type
_entity_poly.pdbx_seq_one_letter_code
_entity_poly.pdbx_strand_id
1 'polypeptide(L)'
;MKSFIYLSLLTLALTACSSTSNNTAVSPVPAATGAPTQATNQQAQRRPLVVTTVAPLTNIVSNIAGDRVEVKGIIPEGTDSHTFEPRPSDTDILSKANLILMNGLNLELPTEKLANATKPKETKIFEMGSIPLLSL
;
A
#
# COMPACT_ATOMS: atom_id res chain seq x y z
N MET A 1 -4.87 -44.68 -22.55
CA MET A 1 -6.24 -45.17 -22.77
C MET A 1 -7.23 -44.09 -22.36
N LYS A 2 -8.05 -43.67 -23.36
CA LYS A 2 -9.33 -42.93 -23.31
C LYS A 2 -9.20 -41.44 -22.86
N SER A 3 -9.02 -40.43 -23.68
CA SER A 3 -9.92 -39.80 -24.67
C SER A 3 -11.33 -39.57 -24.16
N PHE A 4 -11.65 -38.31 -23.85
CA PHE A 4 -12.99 -37.78 -24.10
C PHE A 4 -12.89 -36.30 -24.49
N ILE A 5 -13.16 -36.10 -25.77
CA ILE A 5 -13.42 -34.84 -26.47
C ILE A 5 -14.90 -34.51 -26.20
N TYR A 6 -15.21 -33.31 -25.73
CA TYR A 6 -16.55 -32.75 -25.93
C TYR A 6 -16.40 -31.34 -26.53
N LEU A 7 -16.64 -31.37 -27.83
CA LEU A 7 -16.95 -30.26 -28.71
C LEU A 7 -18.43 -29.93 -28.49
N SER A 8 -18.77 -28.70 -28.13
CA SER A 8 -20.16 -28.23 -28.22
C SER A 8 -20.14 -26.78 -28.71
N LEU A 9 -20.46 -26.69 -29.98
CA LEU A 9 -20.82 -25.55 -30.77
C LEU A 9 -22.26 -25.15 -30.39
N LEU A 10 -22.50 -23.89 -30.02
CA LEU A 10 -23.86 -23.33 -30.17
C LEU A 10 -23.79 -21.84 -30.53
N THR A 11 -24.36 -21.59 -31.67
CA THR A 11 -24.49 -20.38 -32.45
C THR A 11 -25.71 -19.54 -31.99
N LEU A 12 -25.63 -18.23 -32.31
CA LEU A 12 -26.71 -17.37 -32.80
C LEU A 12 -27.56 -16.60 -31.77
N ALA A 13 -27.53 -15.25 -31.79
CA ALA A 13 -28.59 -14.42 -32.35
C ALA A 13 -28.25 -12.92 -32.27
N LEU A 14 -28.25 -12.30 -33.43
CA LEU A 14 -28.34 -10.85 -33.65
C LEU A 14 -29.74 -10.36 -33.25
N THR A 15 -29.81 -9.22 -32.55
CA THR A 15 -30.99 -8.38 -32.63
C THR A 15 -30.55 -6.90 -32.76
N ALA A 16 -30.73 -6.40 -33.94
CA ALA A 16 -30.70 -4.98 -34.28
C ALA A 16 -32.00 -4.32 -33.82
N CYS A 17 -31.92 -3.18 -33.17
CA CYS A 17 -33.01 -2.23 -33.09
C CYS A 17 -32.57 -0.85 -33.58
N SER A 18 -33.01 -0.55 -34.77
CA SER A 18 -33.06 0.78 -35.37
C SER A 18 -34.18 1.58 -34.71
N SER A 19 -33.97 2.85 -34.42
CA SER A 19 -35.01 3.87 -34.24
C SER A 19 -34.48 5.21 -34.70
N THR A 20 -34.82 5.56 -35.82
CA THR A 20 -35.34 6.65 -36.63
C THR A 20 -35.45 8.01 -35.92
N SER A 21 -34.72 8.94 -36.52
CA SER A 21 -34.96 10.37 -36.78
C SER A 21 -36.02 11.13 -35.98
N ASN A 22 -35.64 12.29 -35.48
CA ASN A 22 -36.35 13.52 -35.86
C ASN A 22 -35.38 14.72 -35.78
N ASN A 23 -35.21 15.35 -36.93
CA ASN A 23 -34.68 16.69 -37.14
C ASN A 23 -35.56 17.72 -36.46
N THR A 24 -34.98 18.62 -35.71
CA THR A 24 -35.46 20.02 -35.67
C THR A 24 -34.24 20.91 -35.53
N ALA A 25 -34.06 21.69 -36.58
CA ALA A 25 -33.06 22.74 -36.69
C ALA A 25 -33.42 23.91 -35.79
N VAL A 26 -32.47 24.36 -34.99
CA VAL A 26 -32.37 25.75 -34.55
C VAL A 26 -30.91 26.15 -34.50
N SER A 27 -30.64 27.20 -35.25
CA SER A 27 -29.38 27.91 -35.46
C SER A 27 -28.84 28.63 -34.21
N PRO A 28 -27.70 29.30 -34.32
CA PRO A 28 -26.55 29.15 -33.40
C PRO A 28 -26.53 30.25 -32.33
N VAL A 29 -26.00 29.93 -31.20
CA VAL A 29 -25.56 30.95 -30.24
C VAL A 29 -24.05 30.70 -30.00
N PRO A 30 -23.22 31.70 -30.21
CA PRO A 30 -21.82 31.65 -29.86
C PRO A 30 -21.60 32.08 -28.42
N ALA A 31 -20.46 31.74 -27.95
CA ALA A 31 -19.81 32.24 -26.74
C ALA A 31 -19.71 31.20 -25.66
N ALA A 32 -18.52 30.69 -25.67
CA ALA A 32 -17.47 31.17 -24.78
C ALA A 32 -17.72 30.83 -23.32
N THR A 33 -16.96 30.07 -22.91
CA THR A 33 -16.13 30.35 -21.71
C THR A 33 -15.44 29.06 -21.39
N GLY A 34 -14.18 28.99 -21.76
CA GLY A 34 -13.31 27.94 -21.29
C GLY A 34 -13.37 27.92 -19.79
N ALA A 35 -14.07 26.93 -19.25
CA ALA A 35 -13.85 26.53 -17.88
C ALA A 35 -12.41 26.05 -17.82
N PRO A 36 -11.58 26.58 -16.93
CA PRO A 36 -10.28 25.98 -16.69
C PRO A 36 -10.55 24.56 -16.22
N THR A 37 -10.21 23.61 -17.05
CA THR A 37 -10.02 22.23 -16.61
C THR A 37 -8.92 22.32 -15.55
N GLN A 38 -9.35 22.43 -14.31
CA GLN A 38 -8.47 22.15 -13.19
C GLN A 38 -8.08 20.69 -13.38
N ALA A 39 -6.94 20.49 -14.02
CA ALA A 39 -6.19 19.26 -13.88
C ALA A 39 -5.98 19.11 -12.38
N THR A 40 -6.88 18.39 -11.76
CA THR A 40 -6.72 17.93 -10.38
C THR A 40 -5.44 17.14 -10.40
N ASN A 41 -4.37 17.80 -9.99
CA ASN A 41 -3.08 17.17 -9.75
C ASN A 41 -3.28 16.25 -8.54
N GLN A 42 -3.95 15.13 -8.79
CA GLN A 42 -4.00 13.97 -7.90
C GLN A 42 -2.66 13.25 -8.01
N GLN A 43 -1.60 13.95 -7.67
CA GLN A 43 -0.52 13.34 -6.96
C GLN A 43 -1.15 12.94 -5.62
N ALA A 44 -1.74 11.75 -5.61
CA ALA A 44 -2.11 11.09 -4.37
C ALA A 44 -0.85 11.18 -3.50
N GLN A 45 -0.86 12.05 -2.51
CA GLN A 45 0.22 12.20 -1.56
C GLN A 45 0.36 10.83 -0.93
N ARG A 46 1.34 10.06 -1.42
CA ARG A 46 1.66 8.75 -0.85
C ARG A 46 2.03 9.01 0.59
N ARG A 47 1.18 8.52 1.48
CA ARG A 47 1.43 8.62 2.92
C ARG A 47 2.79 7.98 3.20
N PRO A 48 3.63 8.58 4.02
CA PRO A 48 4.90 7.98 4.41
C PRO A 48 4.65 6.59 5.00
N LEU A 49 5.50 5.63 4.67
CA LEU A 49 5.44 4.28 5.21
C LEU A 49 6.30 4.20 6.48
N VAL A 50 5.65 3.92 7.59
CA VAL A 50 6.30 3.60 8.86
C VAL A 50 6.23 2.10 9.09
N VAL A 51 7.39 1.48 9.21
CA VAL A 51 7.50 0.04 9.49
C VAL A 51 7.82 -0.16 10.97
N THR A 52 7.12 -1.07 11.61
CA THR A 52 7.35 -1.44 13.01
C THR A 52 7.72 -2.90 13.10
N THR A 53 8.54 -3.28 14.07
CA THR A 53 8.95 -4.68 14.22
C THR A 53 7.88 -5.52 14.91
N VAL A 54 7.42 -5.10 16.07
CA VAL A 54 6.54 -5.90 16.93
C VAL A 54 5.12 -5.31 17.02
N ALA A 55 4.12 -6.16 17.24
CA ALA A 55 2.72 -5.78 17.25
C ALA A 55 2.37 -4.65 18.26
N PRO A 56 2.90 -4.60 19.48
CA PRO A 56 2.67 -3.47 20.39
C PRO A 56 3.09 -2.13 19.79
N LEU A 57 4.23 -2.05 19.12
CA LEU A 57 4.68 -0.83 18.44
C LEU A 57 3.75 -0.48 17.27
N THR A 58 3.29 -1.47 16.51
CA THR A 58 2.32 -1.27 15.43
C THR A 58 1.06 -0.60 15.95
N ASN A 59 0.51 -1.09 17.05
CA ASN A 59 -0.69 -0.54 17.67
C ASN A 59 -0.47 0.90 18.19
N ILE A 60 0.63 1.15 18.88
CA ILE A 60 0.96 2.49 19.40
C ILE A 60 1.09 3.48 18.24
N VAL A 61 1.87 3.15 17.22
CA VAL A 61 2.12 4.02 16.07
C VAL A 61 0.83 4.28 15.30
N SER A 62 0.00 3.27 15.08
CA SER A 62 -1.27 3.42 14.38
C SER A 62 -2.22 4.36 15.12
N ASN A 63 -2.29 4.26 16.46
CA ASN A 63 -3.13 5.12 17.26
C ASN A 63 -2.63 6.59 17.29
N ILE A 64 -1.33 6.80 17.30
CA ILE A 64 -0.74 8.16 17.30
C ILE A 64 -0.84 8.80 15.91
N ALA A 65 -0.51 8.06 14.86
CA ALA A 65 -0.40 8.58 13.51
C ALA A 65 -1.75 8.72 12.79
N GLY A 66 -2.73 7.86 13.12
CA GLY A 66 -4.00 7.81 12.40
C GLY A 66 -3.78 7.64 10.90
N ASP A 67 -4.50 8.43 10.11
CA ASP A 67 -4.45 8.36 8.64
C ASP A 67 -3.27 9.13 8.00
N ARG A 68 -2.40 9.72 8.77
CA ARG A 68 -1.29 10.54 8.26
C ARG A 68 -0.16 9.74 7.65
N VAL A 69 0.00 8.49 8.08
CA VAL A 69 1.03 7.56 7.59
C VAL A 69 0.41 6.19 7.29
N GLU A 70 1.08 5.40 6.48
CA GLU A 70 0.81 3.97 6.35
C GLU A 70 1.68 3.24 7.38
N VAL A 71 1.09 2.36 8.21
CA VAL A 71 1.81 1.59 9.22
C VAL A 71 1.82 0.12 8.82
N LYS A 72 2.98 -0.52 8.84
CA LYS A 72 3.16 -1.96 8.59
C LYS A 72 3.96 -2.60 9.71
N GLY A 73 3.42 -3.64 10.33
CA GLY A 73 4.13 -4.49 11.26
C GLY A 73 4.80 -5.67 10.54
N ILE A 74 5.99 -6.04 10.97
CA ILE A 74 6.74 -7.21 10.42
C ILE A 74 6.40 -8.47 11.20
N ILE A 75 6.50 -8.44 12.52
CA ILE A 75 6.28 -9.59 13.39
C ILE A 75 4.81 -9.61 13.82
N PRO A 76 4.05 -10.65 13.45
CA PRO A 76 2.64 -10.76 13.82
C PRO A 76 2.44 -10.85 15.33
N GLU A 77 1.25 -10.45 15.78
CA GLU A 77 0.86 -10.61 17.17
C GLU A 77 0.92 -12.08 17.61
N GLY A 78 1.36 -12.31 18.83
CA GLY A 78 1.50 -13.65 19.39
C GLY A 78 2.72 -14.43 18.91
N THR A 79 3.57 -13.82 18.09
CA THR A 79 4.81 -14.44 17.60
C THR A 79 5.98 -14.04 18.52
N ASP A 80 6.84 -15.01 18.83
CA ASP A 80 8.07 -14.75 19.57
C ASP A 80 9.07 -14.00 18.67
N SER A 81 9.41 -12.78 19.05
CA SER A 81 10.28 -11.90 18.27
C SER A 81 11.73 -12.39 18.20
N HIS A 82 12.21 -13.16 19.19
CA HIS A 82 13.57 -13.69 19.21
C HIS A 82 13.78 -14.78 18.17
N THR A 83 12.74 -15.56 17.89
CA THR A 83 12.80 -16.72 16.99
C THR A 83 12.14 -16.46 15.64
N PHE A 84 11.57 -15.27 15.46
CA PHE A 84 10.92 -14.90 14.20
C PHE A 84 11.93 -14.78 13.06
N GLU A 85 11.67 -15.53 11.99
CA GLU A 85 12.46 -15.46 10.75
C GLU A 85 11.69 -14.61 9.71
N PRO A 86 12.24 -13.46 9.29
CA PRO A 86 11.60 -12.61 8.29
C PRO A 86 11.45 -13.32 6.94
N ARG A 87 10.34 -13.05 6.26
CA ARG A 87 10.02 -13.60 4.94
C ARG A 87 10.54 -12.70 3.83
N PRO A 88 10.68 -13.20 2.58
CA PRO A 88 11.03 -12.36 1.43
C PRO A 88 10.11 -11.14 1.23
N SER A 89 8.80 -11.28 1.54
CA SER A 89 7.84 -10.18 1.50
C SER A 89 8.18 -9.04 2.46
N ASP A 90 8.83 -9.35 3.59
CA ASP A 90 9.20 -8.36 4.58
C ASP A 90 10.36 -7.48 4.08
N THR A 91 11.22 -8.04 3.22
CA THR A 91 12.25 -7.30 2.48
C THR A 91 11.62 -6.19 1.62
N ASP A 92 10.55 -6.50 0.89
CA ASP A 92 9.86 -5.51 0.05
C ASP A 92 9.25 -4.38 0.86
N ILE A 93 8.73 -4.68 2.04
CA ILE A 93 8.17 -3.68 2.96
C ILE A 93 9.29 -2.78 3.50
N LEU A 94 10.36 -3.37 4.00
CA LEU A 94 11.51 -2.66 4.57
C LEU A 94 12.22 -1.76 3.55
N SER A 95 12.33 -2.22 2.29
CA SER A 95 12.96 -1.47 1.20
C SER A 95 12.23 -0.19 0.80
N LYS A 96 10.97 -0.04 1.20
CA LYS A 96 10.11 1.12 0.90
C LYS A 96 9.85 2.00 2.11
N ALA A 97 10.39 1.63 3.27
CA ALA A 97 10.13 2.33 4.53
C ALA A 97 10.73 3.75 4.52
N ASN A 98 9.96 4.70 5.04
CA ASN A 98 10.44 6.05 5.34
C ASN A 98 10.99 6.15 6.77
N LEU A 99 10.47 5.32 7.66
CA LEU A 99 10.92 5.21 9.05
C LEU A 99 10.73 3.76 9.50
N ILE A 100 11.68 3.26 10.28
CA ILE A 100 11.58 1.93 10.91
C ILE A 100 11.66 2.13 12.42
N LEU A 101 10.67 1.61 13.15
CA LEU A 101 10.62 1.62 14.60
C LEU A 101 10.79 0.19 15.10
N MET A 102 11.80 -0.02 15.91
CA MET A 102 12.16 -1.31 16.49
C MET A 102 12.03 -1.27 18.01
N ASN A 103 11.75 -2.41 18.59
CA ASN A 103 11.85 -2.52 20.04
C ASN A 103 13.31 -2.37 20.50
N GLY A 104 14.23 -3.00 19.79
CA GLY A 104 15.65 -2.98 20.10
C GLY A 104 16.02 -3.96 21.23
N LEU A 105 17.12 -3.69 21.93
CA LEU A 105 17.63 -4.54 23.03
C LEU A 105 17.90 -5.98 22.60
N ASN A 106 18.24 -6.19 21.33
CA ASN A 106 18.48 -7.50 20.72
C ASN A 106 17.26 -8.44 20.72
N LEU A 107 16.04 -7.91 20.85
CA LEU A 107 14.82 -8.72 20.88
C LEU A 107 14.45 -9.30 19.51
N GLU A 108 14.79 -8.61 18.42
CA GLU A 108 14.42 -8.99 17.06
C GLU A 108 15.64 -8.98 16.10
N LEU A 109 16.73 -9.59 16.50
CA LEU A 109 18.01 -9.60 15.75
C LEU A 109 17.90 -10.02 14.27
N PRO A 110 17.13 -11.06 13.89
CA PRO A 110 16.98 -11.41 12.47
C PRO A 110 16.32 -10.29 11.67
N THR A 111 15.27 -9.68 12.22
CA THR A 111 14.55 -8.55 11.59
C THR A 111 15.43 -7.30 11.52
N GLU A 112 16.19 -7.01 12.56
CA GLU A 112 17.14 -5.89 12.58
C GLU A 112 18.20 -6.02 11.49
N LYS A 113 18.82 -7.19 11.36
CA LYS A 113 19.80 -7.48 10.30
C LYS A 113 19.21 -7.27 8.91
N LEU A 114 17.99 -7.77 8.68
CA LEU A 114 17.30 -7.60 7.41
C LEU A 114 17.00 -6.12 7.15
N ALA A 115 16.48 -5.39 8.13
CA ALA A 115 16.17 -3.98 8.02
C ALA A 115 17.43 -3.15 7.66
N ASN A 116 18.53 -3.39 8.35
CA ASN A 116 19.80 -2.72 8.07
C ASN A 116 20.35 -3.01 6.66
N ALA A 117 20.13 -4.23 6.15
CA ALA A 117 20.60 -4.64 4.84
C ALA A 117 19.75 -4.10 3.69
N THR A 118 18.45 -3.81 3.92
CA THR A 118 17.49 -3.57 2.83
C THR A 118 16.89 -2.16 2.81
N LYS A 119 16.89 -1.44 3.94
CA LYS A 119 16.30 -0.11 4.02
C LYS A 119 16.97 0.89 3.08
N PRO A 120 16.24 1.90 2.58
CA PRO A 120 16.84 3.05 1.87
C PRO A 120 17.87 3.76 2.75
N LYS A 121 18.87 4.39 2.12
CA LYS A 121 19.95 5.10 2.86
C LYS A 121 19.41 6.20 3.77
N GLU A 122 18.36 6.89 3.33
CA GLU A 122 17.73 7.99 4.05
C GLU A 122 16.84 7.53 5.19
N THR A 123 16.44 6.25 5.18
CA THR A 123 15.54 5.69 6.20
C THR A 123 16.28 5.49 7.50
N LYS A 124 15.73 6.07 8.56
CA LYS A 124 16.24 5.91 9.92
C LYS A 124 15.60 4.71 10.59
N ILE A 125 16.40 3.98 11.33
CA ILE A 125 15.93 3.00 12.31
C ILE A 125 15.97 3.65 13.68
N PHE A 126 14.87 3.51 14.42
CA PHE A 126 14.73 4.02 15.77
C PHE A 126 14.45 2.87 16.72
N GLU A 127 15.36 2.62 17.64
CA GLU A 127 15.22 1.58 18.65
C GLU A 127 14.65 2.18 19.93
N MET A 128 13.42 1.81 20.25
CA MET A 128 12.69 2.39 21.37
C MET A 128 13.32 2.04 22.73
N GLY A 129 13.82 0.82 22.87
CA GLY A 129 14.48 0.35 24.10
C GLY A 129 15.87 0.94 24.35
N SER A 130 16.50 1.52 23.31
CA SER A 130 17.82 2.12 23.41
C SER A 130 17.80 3.62 23.70
N ILE A 131 16.61 4.21 23.89
CA ILE A 131 16.50 5.63 24.26
C ILE A 131 17.05 5.79 25.68
N PRO A 132 18.12 6.61 25.89
CA PRO A 132 18.59 6.86 27.23
C PRO A 132 17.48 7.55 28.02
N LEU A 133 17.05 6.90 29.12
CA LEU A 133 16.22 7.57 30.10
C LEU A 133 17.05 8.74 30.62
N LEU A 134 16.63 9.96 30.30
CA LEU A 134 17.18 11.12 31.01
C LEU A 134 16.96 10.87 32.50
N SER A 135 18.05 10.62 33.20
CA SER A 135 18.06 10.63 34.66
C SER A 135 17.64 12.05 35.09
N LEU A 136 16.43 12.14 35.59
CA LEU A 136 15.90 13.32 36.27
C LEU A 136 16.62 13.48 37.62
#